data_c94cc6a3053eecb5bfea455038c20364
#
_entry.id   c94cc6a3053eecb5bfea455038c20364
#
_cell.length_a   1.000
_cell.length_b   1.000
_cell.length_c   1.000
_cell.angle_alpha   90.00
_cell.angle_beta   90.00
_cell.angle_gamma   90.00
#
_symmetry.space_group_name_H-M   'P 1'
#
loop_
_entity.id
_entity.type
_entity.pdbx_description
1 polymer ?
#
loop_
_entity_poly.entity_id
_entity_poly.type
_entity_poly.pdbx_seq_one_letter_code
_entity_poly.pdbx_strand_id
1 'polypeptide(L)'
;MRGAACAGMCLILAGCATPNRDSGTEDRDRYIDFCRELATSPVPEREDPDDFMSKPDWMAHPCSTTDQEFKKEYNVVYADRQYLSFRCSEYAYTGGAHGNTQITVGTIDRKTGKILTLADVPAFADRHALKRRLQDAVVMKIGKDALQGDVRPHDNFYLSKDGWHFVFNAYEVACYAVGDVEVVIPK
;
A
#
# COMPACT_ATOMS: atom_id res chain seq x y z
N MET A 1 52.78 -2.41 -38.30
CA MET A 1 52.56 -3.42 -37.27
C MET A 1 51.89 -2.72 -36.12
N ARG A 2 50.62 -2.90 -36.01
CA ARG A 2 49.79 -2.18 -35.03
C ARG A 2 49.13 -3.22 -34.10
N GLY A 3 49.48 -3.17 -32.82
CA GLY A 3 48.94 -4.04 -31.80
C GLY A 3 47.51 -3.67 -31.46
N ALA A 4 46.65 -4.66 -31.44
CA ALA A 4 45.25 -4.55 -30.97
C ALA A 4 45.22 -4.61 -29.46
N ALA A 5 44.67 -3.57 -28.81
CA ALA A 5 44.38 -3.56 -27.39
C ALA A 5 43.01 -4.23 -27.15
N CYS A 6 43.01 -5.33 -26.45
CA CYS A 6 41.79 -5.94 -25.90
C CYS A 6 41.27 -5.05 -24.76
N ALA A 7 40.16 -4.38 -24.99
CA ALA A 7 39.39 -3.74 -23.93
C ALA A 7 38.63 -4.82 -23.13
N GLY A 8 39.10 -5.09 -21.92
CA GLY A 8 38.39 -5.94 -20.96
C GLY A 8 37.10 -5.27 -20.53
N MET A 9 35.99 -5.90 -20.89
CA MET A 9 34.67 -5.52 -20.43
C MET A 9 34.52 -5.99 -18.96
N CYS A 10 34.67 -5.04 -18.06
CA CYS A 10 34.43 -5.28 -16.63
C CYS A 10 32.92 -5.47 -16.44
N LEU A 11 32.47 -6.72 -16.28
CA LEU A 11 31.13 -7.04 -15.82
C LEU A 11 31.06 -6.56 -14.38
N ILE A 12 30.39 -5.42 -14.16
CA ILE A 12 29.95 -5.04 -12.84
C ILE A 12 28.77 -5.97 -12.52
N LEU A 13 29.06 -7.02 -11.76
CA LEU A 13 28.05 -7.78 -11.05
C LEU A 13 27.40 -6.78 -10.07
N ALA A 14 26.23 -6.30 -10.40
CA ALA A 14 25.37 -5.61 -9.46
C ALA A 14 25.05 -6.62 -8.35
N GLY A 15 25.84 -6.63 -7.28
CA GLY A 15 25.56 -7.39 -6.08
C GLY A 15 24.21 -6.92 -5.56
N CYS A 16 23.31 -7.85 -5.30
CA CYS A 16 22.13 -7.58 -4.48
C CYS A 16 22.63 -6.99 -3.16
N ALA A 17 22.48 -5.67 -3.01
CA ALA A 17 22.70 -5.04 -1.72
C ALA A 17 21.77 -5.72 -0.73
N THR A 18 22.32 -6.21 0.39
CA THR A 18 21.50 -6.71 1.49
C THR A 18 20.47 -5.64 1.81
N PRO A 19 19.16 -5.94 1.82
CA PRO A 19 18.16 -4.93 2.10
C PRO A 19 18.43 -4.40 3.51
N ASN A 20 18.82 -3.14 3.58
CA ASN A 20 18.85 -2.41 4.83
C ASN A 20 17.43 -2.44 5.40
N ARG A 21 17.25 -2.56 6.70
CA ARG A 21 15.93 -2.57 7.37
C ARG A 21 15.04 -1.38 6.99
N ASP A 22 15.66 -0.30 6.48
CA ASP A 22 14.99 0.94 6.06
C ASP A 22 14.52 0.93 4.59
N SER A 23 14.94 -0.04 3.75
CA SER A 23 14.60 -0.04 2.31
C SER A 23 13.11 -0.23 2.03
N GLY A 24 12.35 -0.82 2.96
CA GLY A 24 10.90 -0.99 2.84
C GLY A 24 10.16 0.33 2.87
N THR A 25 10.53 1.20 3.79
CA THR A 25 9.89 2.52 3.93
C THR A 25 10.23 3.45 2.78
N GLU A 26 11.47 3.43 2.29
CA GLU A 26 11.92 4.27 1.18
C GLU A 26 11.14 3.98 -0.12
N ASP A 27 10.96 2.71 -0.49
CA ASP A 27 10.23 2.35 -1.71
C ASP A 27 8.74 2.71 -1.60
N ARG A 28 8.13 2.49 -0.45
CA ARG A 28 6.74 2.91 -0.19
C ARG A 28 6.60 4.41 -0.29
N ASP A 29 7.48 5.17 0.32
CA ASP A 29 7.44 6.63 0.32
C ASP A 29 7.65 7.18 -1.09
N ARG A 30 8.57 6.60 -1.88
CA ARG A 30 8.75 6.90 -3.30
C ARG A 30 7.49 6.60 -4.12
N TYR A 31 6.79 5.50 -3.84
CA TYR A 31 5.54 5.20 -4.52
C TYR A 31 4.42 6.19 -4.14
N ILE A 32 4.35 6.57 -2.89
CA ILE A 32 3.39 7.60 -2.44
C ILE A 32 3.68 8.94 -3.13
N ASP A 33 4.94 9.32 -3.26
CA ASP A 33 5.33 10.55 -3.99
C ASP A 33 5.00 10.43 -5.48
N PHE A 34 5.25 9.29 -6.11
CA PHE A 34 4.80 9.01 -7.48
C PHE A 34 3.27 9.14 -7.62
N CYS A 35 2.50 8.56 -6.69
CA CYS A 35 1.04 8.71 -6.69
C CYS A 35 0.61 10.18 -6.52
N ARG A 36 1.36 10.97 -5.75
CA ARG A 36 1.11 12.40 -5.56
C ARG A 36 1.36 13.20 -6.85
N GLU A 37 2.45 12.92 -7.54
CA GLU A 37 2.77 13.49 -8.84
C GLU A 37 1.70 13.09 -9.88
N LEU A 38 1.33 11.82 -9.92
CA LEU A 38 0.27 11.31 -10.79
C LEU A 38 -1.09 11.98 -10.49
N ALA A 39 -1.43 12.15 -9.22
CA ALA A 39 -2.68 12.77 -8.79
C ALA A 39 -2.78 14.24 -9.23
N THR A 40 -1.66 14.98 -9.20
CA THR A 40 -1.60 16.40 -9.57
C THR A 40 -1.37 16.65 -11.05
N SER A 41 -1.03 15.62 -11.81
CA SER A 41 -0.87 15.71 -13.28
C SER A 41 -2.22 15.95 -13.98
N PRO A 42 -2.23 16.64 -15.14
CA PRO A 42 -3.44 16.79 -15.94
C PRO A 42 -4.03 15.43 -16.29
N VAL A 43 -5.31 15.23 -16.00
CA VAL A 43 -6.00 13.98 -16.28
C VAL A 43 -6.12 13.79 -17.80
N PRO A 44 -5.61 12.69 -18.41
CA PRO A 44 -6.10 12.28 -19.70
C PRO A 44 -7.60 11.98 -19.59
N GLU A 45 -8.39 12.28 -20.60
CA GLU A 45 -9.86 12.11 -20.62
C GLU A 45 -10.33 10.63 -20.48
N ARG A 46 -9.48 9.69 -20.16
CA ARG A 46 -9.78 8.26 -20.03
C ARG A 46 -10.02 7.88 -18.57
N GLU A 47 -11.18 7.26 -18.35
CA GLU A 47 -11.71 6.92 -17.01
C GLU A 47 -11.24 5.56 -16.48
N ASP A 48 -10.31 4.86 -17.16
CA ASP A 48 -9.90 3.51 -16.76
C ASP A 48 -8.65 3.55 -15.87
N PRO A 49 -8.74 3.04 -14.61
CA PRO A 49 -7.58 2.94 -13.72
C PRO A 49 -6.42 2.14 -14.31
N ASP A 50 -6.71 1.15 -15.16
CA ASP A 50 -5.69 0.29 -15.78
C ASP A 50 -4.84 1.05 -16.82
N ASP A 51 -5.35 2.14 -17.40
CA ASP A 51 -4.60 3.00 -18.33
C ASP A 51 -3.53 3.88 -17.61
N PHE A 52 -3.59 4.00 -16.27
CA PHE A 52 -2.63 4.77 -15.48
C PHE A 52 -1.40 3.96 -15.06
N MET A 53 -1.34 2.66 -15.38
CA MET A 53 -0.42 1.72 -14.75
C MET A 53 0.71 1.26 -15.67
N SER A 54 1.59 2.14 -16.11
CA SER A 54 2.96 1.67 -16.33
C SER A 54 3.68 1.66 -14.98
N LYS A 55 3.81 0.47 -14.37
CA LYS A 55 4.60 0.32 -13.14
C LYS A 55 6.03 0.82 -13.40
N PRO A 56 6.56 1.72 -12.56
CA PRO A 56 7.95 2.13 -12.71
C PRO A 56 8.89 0.92 -12.67
N ASP A 57 9.94 0.88 -13.50
CA ASP A 57 10.87 -0.25 -13.61
C ASP A 57 11.51 -0.69 -12.29
N TRP A 58 11.63 0.22 -11.31
CA TRP A 58 12.15 -0.10 -9.97
C TRP A 58 11.23 -0.96 -9.10
N MET A 59 9.94 -1.11 -9.48
CA MET A 59 8.98 -2.00 -8.79
C MET A 59 9.13 -3.48 -9.17
N ALA A 60 9.94 -3.83 -10.16
CA ALA A 60 9.89 -5.12 -10.83
C ALA A 60 10.73 -6.23 -10.18
N HIS A 61 11.45 -6.00 -9.08
CA HIS A 61 12.41 -6.99 -8.59
C HIS A 61 12.08 -7.49 -7.18
N PRO A 62 11.48 -8.71 -7.04
CA PRO A 62 11.50 -9.41 -5.75
C PRO A 62 12.96 -9.82 -5.46
N CYS A 63 13.52 -9.31 -4.36
CA CYS A 63 14.79 -9.81 -3.84
C CYS A 63 14.49 -11.01 -2.92
N SER A 64 14.89 -12.21 -3.34
CA SER A 64 14.81 -13.42 -2.51
C SER A 64 16.21 -13.93 -2.25
N THR A 65 16.54 -14.10 -0.97
CA THR A 65 17.70 -14.90 -0.53
C THR A 65 17.19 -16.20 0.05
N THR A 66 18.03 -17.23 0.15
CA THR A 66 17.63 -18.60 0.55
C THR A 66 16.86 -18.69 1.87
N ASP A 67 16.99 -17.70 2.76
CA ASP A 67 16.38 -17.69 4.08
C ASP A 67 15.46 -16.47 4.33
N GLN A 68 15.27 -15.59 3.31
CA GLN A 68 14.47 -14.40 3.43
C GLN A 68 13.69 -14.17 2.14
N GLU A 69 12.41 -13.82 2.28
CA GLU A 69 11.53 -13.51 1.15
C GLU A 69 10.88 -12.14 1.37
N PHE A 70 10.97 -11.30 0.33
CA PHE A 70 10.34 -9.99 0.32
C PHE A 70 9.49 -9.86 -0.95
N LYS A 71 8.22 -9.45 -0.78
CA LYS A 71 7.33 -9.15 -1.90
C LYS A 71 6.73 -7.79 -1.68
N LYS A 72 6.74 -6.98 -2.74
CA LYS A 72 6.13 -5.64 -2.72
C LYS A 72 5.15 -5.54 -3.88
N GLU A 73 3.97 -5.06 -3.58
CA GLU A 73 2.92 -4.82 -4.57
C GLU A 73 2.31 -3.44 -4.32
N TYR A 74 2.38 -2.58 -5.32
CA TYR A 74 1.91 -1.21 -5.24
C TYR A 74 0.92 -0.96 -6.37
N ASN A 75 -0.28 -0.47 -6.03
CA ASN A 75 -1.37 -0.31 -6.99
C ASN A 75 -2.15 0.99 -6.75
N VAL A 76 -2.56 1.66 -7.83
CA VAL A 76 -3.68 2.59 -7.80
C VAL A 76 -4.96 1.75 -7.79
N VAL A 77 -5.82 1.95 -6.80
CA VAL A 77 -7.04 1.13 -6.60
C VAL A 77 -8.31 1.88 -6.94
N TYR A 78 -8.24 3.21 -7.04
CA TYR A 78 -9.34 4.06 -7.48
C TYR A 78 -8.82 5.40 -7.97
N ALA A 79 -9.42 5.94 -9.02
CA ALA A 79 -9.18 7.31 -9.46
C ALA A 79 -10.46 7.92 -10.02
N ASP A 80 -10.70 9.19 -9.70
CA ASP A 80 -11.71 10.03 -10.31
C ASP A 80 -11.17 11.46 -10.50
N ARG A 81 -12.03 12.44 -10.81
CA ARG A 81 -11.61 13.84 -11.03
C ARG A 81 -11.08 14.52 -9.77
N GLN A 82 -11.48 14.05 -8.58
CA GLN A 82 -11.16 14.67 -7.30
C GLN A 82 -10.13 13.88 -6.51
N TYR A 83 -10.14 12.54 -6.60
CA TYR A 83 -9.37 11.66 -5.75
C TYR A 83 -8.59 10.62 -6.54
N LEU A 84 -7.43 10.23 -5.99
CA LEU A 84 -6.66 9.07 -6.39
C LEU A 84 -6.35 8.25 -5.13
N SER A 85 -6.71 6.96 -5.14
CA SER A 85 -6.43 6.07 -4.02
C SER A 85 -5.39 5.03 -4.39
N PHE A 86 -4.49 4.73 -3.46
CA PHE A 86 -3.40 3.78 -3.63
C PHE A 86 -3.42 2.71 -2.54
N ARG A 87 -2.81 1.56 -2.86
CA ARG A 87 -2.55 0.45 -1.94
C ARG A 87 -1.12 -0.03 -2.11
N CYS A 88 -0.37 -0.09 -1.03
CA CYS A 88 0.96 -0.68 -0.92
C CYS A 88 0.87 -1.93 -0.05
N SER A 89 1.30 -3.09 -0.54
CA SER A 89 1.36 -4.34 0.18
C SER A 89 2.82 -4.81 0.22
N GLU A 90 3.37 -4.96 1.40
CA GLU A 90 4.78 -5.31 1.62
C GLU A 90 4.85 -6.55 2.52
N TYR A 91 5.18 -7.69 1.92
CA TYR A 91 5.40 -8.94 2.63
C TYR A 91 6.88 -9.11 2.95
N ALA A 92 7.19 -9.52 4.17
CA ALA A 92 8.53 -9.88 4.60
C ALA A 92 8.51 -11.20 5.38
N TYR A 93 9.38 -12.13 4.99
CA TYR A 93 9.75 -13.29 5.78
C TYR A 93 11.25 -13.22 6.07
N THR A 94 11.60 -13.16 7.33
CA THR A 94 12.98 -13.01 7.82
C THR A 94 13.40 -14.21 8.67
N GLY A 95 12.71 -15.33 8.54
CA GLY A 95 12.88 -16.52 9.35
C GLY A 95 11.80 -16.64 10.43
N GLY A 96 11.62 -17.85 10.97
CA GLY A 96 10.61 -18.14 11.98
C GLY A 96 9.41 -18.92 11.41
N ALA A 97 8.27 -18.86 12.10
CA ALA A 97 7.09 -19.64 11.76
C ALA A 97 6.34 -19.14 10.51
N HIS A 98 6.37 -17.85 10.24
CA HIS A 98 5.68 -17.21 9.10
C HIS A 98 6.25 -15.82 8.81
N GLY A 99 5.98 -15.31 7.60
CA GLY A 99 6.20 -13.91 7.25
C GLY A 99 5.07 -13.00 7.73
N ASN A 100 5.18 -11.72 7.47
CA ASN A 100 4.16 -10.73 7.78
C ASN A 100 3.93 -9.81 6.58
N THR A 101 2.68 -9.45 6.34
CA THR A 101 2.30 -8.45 5.34
C THR A 101 1.93 -7.15 6.05
N GLN A 102 2.49 -6.05 5.58
CA GLN A 102 2.07 -4.70 5.97
C GLN A 102 1.35 -4.06 4.80
N ILE A 103 0.12 -3.64 5.02
CA ILE A 103 -0.68 -2.94 4.01
C ILE A 103 -0.82 -1.48 4.42
N THR A 104 -0.41 -0.59 3.53
CA THR A 104 -0.58 0.85 3.65
C THR A 104 -1.47 1.33 2.52
N VAL A 105 -2.52 2.05 2.85
CA VAL A 105 -3.45 2.63 1.87
C VAL A 105 -3.67 4.11 2.12
N GLY A 106 -4.14 4.81 1.12
CA GLY A 106 -4.49 6.22 1.27
C GLY A 106 -5.25 6.75 0.07
N THR A 107 -5.82 7.93 0.25
CA THR A 107 -6.48 8.69 -0.81
C THR A 107 -5.84 10.07 -0.90
N ILE A 108 -5.47 10.46 -2.09
CA ILE A 108 -4.88 11.77 -2.41
C ILE A 108 -5.97 12.67 -3.00
N ASP A 109 -6.16 13.84 -2.43
CA ASP A 109 -6.91 14.93 -3.06
C ASP A 109 -6.11 15.47 -4.25
N ARG A 110 -6.62 15.33 -5.46
CA ARG A 110 -5.92 15.67 -6.70
C ARG A 110 -5.68 17.18 -6.86
N LYS A 111 -6.48 18.00 -6.22
CA LYS A 111 -6.32 19.46 -6.27
C LYS A 111 -5.16 19.94 -5.41
N THR A 112 -4.93 19.28 -4.27
CA THR A 112 -3.97 19.76 -3.27
C THR A 112 -2.72 18.86 -3.18
N GLY A 113 -2.76 17.63 -3.71
CA GLY A 113 -1.73 16.61 -3.52
C GLY A 113 -1.67 16.05 -2.09
N LYS A 114 -2.62 16.42 -1.22
CA LYS A 114 -2.65 16.00 0.17
C LYS A 114 -3.25 14.59 0.30
N ILE A 115 -2.59 13.72 1.08
CA ILE A 115 -3.19 12.47 1.53
C ILE A 115 -4.25 12.82 2.59
N LEU A 116 -5.46 12.31 2.40
CA LEU A 116 -6.57 12.53 3.32
C LEU A 116 -6.33 11.78 4.63
N THR A 117 -6.61 12.47 5.71
CA THR A 117 -6.72 11.90 7.05
C THR A 117 -8.19 11.81 7.48
N LEU A 118 -8.47 11.13 8.57
CA LEU A 118 -9.82 11.11 9.12
C LEU A 118 -10.40 12.52 9.36
N ALA A 119 -9.56 13.51 9.66
CA ALA A 119 -10.00 14.89 9.89
C ALA A 119 -10.45 15.60 8.61
N ASP A 120 -10.01 15.14 7.45
CA ASP A 120 -10.31 15.73 6.16
C ASP A 120 -11.64 15.20 5.57
N VAL A 121 -12.23 14.15 6.16
CA VAL A 121 -13.46 13.53 5.67
C VAL A 121 -14.63 13.90 6.57
N PRO A 122 -15.55 14.77 6.13
CA PRO A 122 -16.67 15.26 6.95
C PRO A 122 -17.56 14.12 7.51
N ALA A 123 -17.73 13.03 6.74
CA ALA A 123 -18.49 11.85 7.18
C ALA A 123 -17.88 11.15 8.40
N PHE A 124 -16.63 11.46 8.76
CA PHE A 124 -15.91 10.90 9.90
C PHE A 124 -15.79 11.86 11.09
N ALA A 125 -16.47 13.00 11.06
CA ALA A 125 -16.41 14.00 12.13
C ALA A 125 -16.86 13.43 13.49
N ASP A 126 -17.92 12.61 13.52
CA ASP A 126 -18.31 11.84 14.72
C ASP A 126 -17.47 10.55 14.82
N ARG A 127 -16.37 10.63 15.57
CA ARG A 127 -15.46 9.48 15.80
C ARG A 127 -16.11 8.33 16.55
N HIS A 128 -17.08 8.61 17.40
CA HIS A 128 -17.79 7.56 18.14
C HIS A 128 -18.75 6.79 17.21
N ALA A 129 -19.45 7.49 16.34
CA ALA A 129 -20.28 6.86 15.32
C ALA A 129 -19.44 6.05 14.34
N LEU A 130 -18.31 6.60 13.88
CA LEU A 130 -17.39 5.89 12.99
C LEU A 130 -16.85 4.61 13.66
N LYS A 131 -16.42 4.70 14.94
CA LYS A 131 -15.93 3.53 15.70
C LYS A 131 -16.99 2.42 15.74
N ARG A 132 -18.25 2.74 16.05
CA ARG A 132 -19.34 1.76 16.07
C ARG A 132 -19.53 1.11 14.69
N ARG A 133 -19.60 1.91 13.62
CA ARG A 133 -19.75 1.40 12.24
C ARG A 133 -18.60 0.45 11.86
N LEU A 134 -17.36 0.82 12.19
CA LEU A 134 -16.19 -0.02 11.95
C LEU A 134 -16.26 -1.32 12.75
N GLN A 135 -16.61 -1.25 14.02
CA GLN A 135 -16.74 -2.44 14.87
C GLN A 135 -17.80 -3.39 14.34
N ASP A 136 -18.97 -2.89 13.95
CA ASP A 136 -20.06 -3.69 13.38
C ASP A 136 -19.59 -4.34 12.07
N ALA A 137 -18.93 -3.59 11.18
CA ALA A 137 -18.41 -4.09 9.90
C ALA A 137 -17.32 -5.18 10.09
N VAL A 138 -16.40 -4.99 11.06
CA VAL A 138 -15.38 -6.00 11.39
C VAL A 138 -16.03 -7.26 11.93
N VAL A 139 -16.98 -7.12 12.89
CA VAL A 139 -17.71 -8.28 13.46
C VAL A 139 -18.50 -9.02 12.38
N MET A 140 -19.14 -8.31 11.46
CA MET A 140 -19.82 -8.95 10.31
C MET A 140 -18.86 -9.72 9.42
N LYS A 141 -17.62 -9.25 9.24
CA LYS A 141 -16.65 -9.86 8.35
C LYS A 141 -15.97 -11.09 8.95
N ILE A 142 -15.51 -11.01 10.20
CA ILE A 142 -14.70 -12.07 10.83
C ILE A 142 -15.44 -12.84 11.95
N GLY A 143 -16.60 -12.38 12.36
CA GLY A 143 -17.32 -12.93 13.52
C GLY A 143 -16.84 -12.35 14.85
N LYS A 144 -17.75 -12.32 15.82
CA LYS A 144 -17.45 -11.76 17.15
C LYS A 144 -16.36 -12.53 17.90
N ASP A 145 -16.34 -13.84 17.73
CA ASP A 145 -15.40 -14.73 18.45
C ASP A 145 -13.95 -14.61 17.93
N ALA A 146 -13.78 -14.17 16.68
CA ALA A 146 -12.46 -13.93 16.11
C ALA A 146 -11.90 -12.54 16.47
N LEU A 147 -12.75 -11.61 16.92
CA LEU A 147 -12.33 -10.27 17.32
C LEU A 147 -11.53 -10.31 18.61
N GLN A 148 -10.27 -9.87 18.59
CA GLN A 148 -9.37 -9.87 19.74
C GLN A 148 -8.91 -8.47 20.15
N GLY A 149 -8.95 -7.50 19.24
CA GLY A 149 -8.49 -6.14 19.45
C GLY A 149 -9.63 -5.13 19.60
N ASP A 150 -9.28 -3.89 19.96
CA ASP A 150 -10.20 -2.76 19.94
C ASP A 150 -10.20 -2.13 18.55
N VAL A 151 -11.35 -2.16 17.88
CA VAL A 151 -11.52 -1.54 16.57
C VAL A 151 -11.53 -0.02 16.72
N ARG A 152 -10.46 0.63 16.25
CA ARG A 152 -10.31 2.09 16.33
C ARG A 152 -10.24 2.70 14.94
N PRO A 153 -10.91 3.85 14.73
CA PRO A 153 -10.66 4.65 13.52
C PRO A 153 -9.18 5.06 13.43
N HIS A 154 -8.59 4.90 12.25
CA HIS A 154 -7.20 5.26 11.96
C HIS A 154 -7.06 5.73 10.50
N ASP A 155 -5.93 6.28 10.13
CA ASP A 155 -5.71 6.90 8.80
C ASP A 155 -5.31 5.88 7.71
N ASN A 156 -5.30 4.56 7.99
CA ASN A 156 -5.08 3.52 6.99
C ASN A 156 -6.41 3.17 6.29
N PHE A 157 -6.92 4.11 5.50
CA PHE A 157 -8.17 3.99 4.76
C PHE A 157 -8.06 4.61 3.36
N TYR A 158 -8.91 4.18 2.45
CA TYR A 158 -8.98 4.72 1.10
C TYR A 158 -10.42 4.79 0.57
N LEU A 159 -10.63 5.66 -0.41
CA LEU A 159 -11.89 5.81 -1.13
C LEU A 159 -11.95 4.83 -2.31
N SER A 160 -13.13 4.22 -2.52
CA SER A 160 -13.45 3.46 -3.72
C SER A 160 -14.87 3.79 -4.22
N LYS A 161 -15.33 3.11 -5.26
CA LYS A 161 -16.68 3.32 -5.84
C LYS A 161 -17.79 3.03 -4.83
N ASP A 162 -17.62 2.00 -4.01
CA ASP A 162 -18.60 1.49 -3.04
C ASP A 162 -18.51 2.12 -1.65
N GLY A 163 -17.45 2.87 -1.35
CA GLY A 163 -17.31 3.54 -0.07
C GLY A 163 -15.88 3.80 0.36
N TRP A 164 -15.74 3.97 1.67
CA TRP A 164 -14.46 4.13 2.35
C TRP A 164 -14.02 2.78 2.90
N HIS A 165 -12.88 2.31 2.44
CA HIS A 165 -12.27 1.06 2.86
C HIS A 165 -11.28 1.32 3.99
N PHE A 166 -11.44 0.64 5.11
CA PHE A 166 -10.50 0.65 6.23
C PHE A 166 -9.76 -0.67 6.28
N VAL A 167 -8.44 -0.60 6.34
CA VAL A 167 -7.58 -1.78 6.34
C VAL A 167 -6.90 -1.91 7.70
N PHE A 168 -7.20 -3.00 8.39
CA PHE A 168 -6.56 -3.43 9.62
C PHE A 168 -5.54 -4.52 9.28
N ASN A 169 -4.28 -4.28 9.58
CA ASN A 169 -3.24 -5.28 9.35
C ASN A 169 -3.37 -6.46 10.32
N ALA A 170 -2.72 -7.56 10.00
CA ALA A 170 -2.68 -8.72 10.87
C ALA A 170 -2.28 -8.34 12.31
N TYR A 171 -2.93 -8.93 13.30
CA TYR A 171 -2.81 -8.62 14.73
C TYR A 171 -3.45 -7.31 15.22
N GLU A 172 -3.96 -6.44 14.37
CA GLU A 172 -4.60 -5.21 14.85
C GLU A 172 -5.98 -5.46 15.47
N VAL A 173 -6.79 -6.33 14.86
CA VAL A 173 -8.14 -6.64 15.32
C VAL A 173 -8.41 -8.13 15.52
N ALA A 174 -7.56 -9.01 15.01
CA ALA A 174 -7.69 -10.45 15.11
C ALA A 174 -6.31 -11.14 15.15
N CYS A 175 -6.27 -12.46 15.40
CA CYS A 175 -5.04 -13.23 15.34
C CYS A 175 -4.50 -13.33 13.89
N TYR A 176 -3.23 -13.70 13.75
CA TYR A 176 -2.55 -13.83 12.46
C TYR A 176 -3.28 -14.75 11.47
N ALA A 177 -3.92 -15.82 11.95
CA ALA A 177 -4.63 -16.77 11.08
C ALA A 177 -5.81 -16.17 10.32
N VAL A 178 -6.37 -15.06 10.81
CA VAL A 178 -7.42 -14.29 10.12
C VAL A 178 -6.83 -13.43 9.00
N GLY A 179 -5.56 -13.02 9.14
CA GLY A 179 -4.88 -12.13 8.20
C GLY A 179 -5.32 -10.68 8.34
N ASP A 180 -5.17 -9.94 7.25
CA ASP A 180 -5.59 -8.55 7.15
C ASP A 180 -7.12 -8.46 7.04
N VAL A 181 -7.71 -7.48 7.71
CA VAL A 181 -9.16 -7.27 7.72
C VAL A 181 -9.47 -5.94 7.05
N GLU A 182 -10.13 -6.00 5.91
CA GLU A 182 -10.61 -4.82 5.18
C GLU A 182 -12.12 -4.74 5.26
N VAL A 183 -12.65 -3.58 5.66
CA VAL A 183 -14.09 -3.33 5.77
C VAL A 183 -14.49 -2.06 5.04
N VAL A 184 -15.72 -2.03 4.54
CA VAL A 184 -16.26 -0.91 3.77
C VAL A 184 -17.28 -0.14 4.61
N ILE A 185 -17.11 1.17 4.67
CA ILE A 185 -18.08 2.10 5.21
C ILE A 185 -18.72 2.83 4.02
N PRO A 186 -19.99 2.56 3.68
CA PRO A 186 -20.67 3.23 2.58
C PRO A 186 -20.66 4.76 2.72
N LYS A 187 -20.60 5.45 1.56
CA LYS A 187 -20.66 6.93 1.45
C LYS A 187 -21.92 7.51 2.05
#